data_0ed77fc8536a06d888fc2473c5ead127
#
_entry.id   0ed77fc8536a06d888fc2473c5ead127
#
_cell.length_a   1.000
_cell.length_b   1.000
_cell.length_c   1.000
_cell.angle_alpha   90.00
_cell.angle_beta   90.00
_cell.angle_gamma   90.00
#
_symmetry.space_group_name_H-M   'P 1'
#
loop_
_entity.id
_entity.type
_entity.pdbx_description
1 polymer ?
#
loop_
_entity_poly.entity_id
_entity_poly.type
_entity_poly.pdbx_seq_one_letter_code
_entity_poly.pdbx_strand_id
1 'polypeptide(L)'
;MTPAENKALRESMGLTLKWLATRWGVTVQSVKRWEGSRTPPPQIAKDMLDLKRKFDADVQRLVENGDEVVEVPRRDRDCTGSEQSAAWARAVAQRAKEQRGLTMEFRDAKGAEKQ
;
A
#
# COMPACT_ATOMS: atom_id res chain seq x y z
N MET A 1 -4.19 9.30 17.06
CA MET A 1 -4.89 8.56 15.97
C MET A 1 -6.01 7.73 16.56
N THR A 2 -7.21 7.89 16.04
CA THR A 2 -8.35 7.09 16.46
C THR A 2 -8.38 5.74 15.75
N PRO A 3 -9.11 4.74 16.26
CA PRO A 3 -9.30 3.48 15.55
C PRO A 3 -9.84 3.67 14.12
N ALA A 4 -10.79 4.57 13.93
CA ALA A 4 -11.35 4.85 12.60
C ALA A 4 -10.30 5.42 11.65
N GLU A 5 -9.47 6.34 12.15
CA GLU A 5 -8.38 6.91 11.36
C GLU A 5 -7.34 5.86 10.99
N ASN A 6 -7.03 4.96 11.92
CA ASN A 6 -6.09 3.87 11.68
C ASN A 6 -6.60 2.93 10.59
N LYS A 7 -7.87 2.55 10.65
CA LYS A 7 -8.50 1.69 9.64
C LYS A 7 -8.52 2.36 8.27
N ALA A 8 -8.96 3.61 8.22
CA ALA A 8 -9.02 4.35 6.95
C ALA A 8 -7.65 4.49 6.32
N LEU A 9 -6.62 4.75 7.12
CA LEU A 9 -5.26 4.88 6.63
C LEU A 9 -4.76 3.56 6.05
N ARG A 10 -4.96 2.44 6.78
CA ARG A 10 -4.59 1.11 6.29
C ARG A 10 -5.24 0.82 4.93
N GLU A 11 -6.55 1.02 4.85
CA GLU A 11 -7.31 0.74 3.63
C GLU A 11 -6.84 1.60 2.46
N SER A 12 -6.53 2.86 2.71
CA SER A 12 -6.08 3.78 1.67
C SER A 12 -4.73 3.39 1.09
N MET A 13 -3.90 2.69 1.87
CA MET A 13 -2.58 2.22 1.42
C MET A 13 -2.61 0.81 0.84
N GLY A 14 -3.78 0.18 0.79
CA GLY A 14 -3.90 -1.18 0.26
C GLY A 14 -3.30 -2.26 1.15
N LEU A 15 -3.12 -1.98 2.44
CA LEU A 15 -2.53 -2.94 3.37
C LEU A 15 -3.60 -3.81 4.02
N THR A 16 -3.28 -5.10 4.21
CA THR A 16 -4.19 -6.04 4.88
C THR A 16 -3.91 -6.08 6.38
N LEU A 17 -4.89 -6.55 7.13
CA LEU A 17 -4.71 -6.80 8.57
C LEU A 17 -3.56 -7.79 8.80
N LYS A 18 -3.49 -8.84 7.98
CA LYS A 18 -2.45 -9.87 8.08
C LYS A 18 -1.07 -9.27 7.82
N TRP A 19 -0.94 -8.41 6.81
CA TRP A 19 0.32 -7.77 6.48
C TRP A 19 0.84 -6.96 7.68
N LEU A 20 -0.04 -6.16 8.28
CA LEU A 20 0.33 -5.36 9.44
C LEU A 20 0.64 -6.23 10.67
N ALA A 21 -0.15 -7.28 10.90
CA ALA A 21 0.12 -8.21 12.01
C ALA A 21 1.51 -8.83 11.87
N THR A 22 1.88 -9.25 10.68
CA THR A 22 3.22 -9.81 10.40
C THR A 22 4.31 -8.76 10.65
N ARG A 23 4.10 -7.55 10.14
CA ARG A 23 5.07 -6.46 10.31
C ARG A 23 5.34 -6.12 11.77
N TRP A 24 4.27 -6.09 12.57
CA TRP A 24 4.36 -5.68 13.98
C TRP A 24 4.59 -6.83 14.95
N GLY A 25 4.63 -8.07 14.45
CA GLY A 25 4.82 -9.24 15.30
C GLY A 25 3.67 -9.44 16.28
N VAL A 26 2.45 -9.17 15.86
CA VAL A 26 1.24 -9.29 16.68
C VAL A 26 0.19 -10.15 15.97
N THR A 27 -0.91 -10.44 16.66
CA THR A 27 -2.01 -11.19 16.05
C THR A 27 -2.90 -10.26 15.21
N VAL A 28 -3.61 -10.84 14.25
CA VAL A 28 -4.62 -10.11 13.47
C VAL A 28 -5.68 -9.52 14.40
N GLN A 29 -6.04 -10.23 15.49
CA GLN A 29 -6.99 -9.71 16.46
C GLN A 29 -6.51 -8.43 17.14
N SER A 30 -5.21 -8.33 17.44
CA SER A 30 -4.65 -7.12 18.00
C SER A 30 -4.82 -5.94 17.04
N VAL A 31 -4.52 -6.17 15.75
CA VAL A 31 -4.69 -5.12 14.74
C VAL A 31 -6.16 -4.69 14.64
N LYS A 32 -7.08 -5.65 14.65
CA LYS A 32 -8.52 -5.36 14.63
C LYS A 32 -8.96 -4.49 15.81
N ARG A 33 -8.43 -4.76 17.01
CA ARG A 33 -8.75 -3.95 18.21
C ARG A 33 -8.35 -2.49 18.01
N TRP A 34 -7.20 -2.26 17.38
CA TRP A 34 -6.69 -0.92 17.12
C TRP A 34 -7.44 -0.20 15.99
N GLU A 35 -8.35 -0.91 15.32
CA GLU A 35 -9.26 -0.35 14.32
C GLU A 35 -10.72 -0.34 14.79
N GLY A 36 -10.98 -0.73 16.02
CA GLY A 36 -12.33 -0.84 16.55
C GLY A 36 -12.48 -0.21 17.92
N SER A 37 -12.16 -0.98 18.95
CA SER A 37 -12.46 -0.60 20.34
C SER A 37 -11.31 0.07 21.08
N ARG A 38 -10.06 -0.01 20.58
CA ARG A 38 -8.89 0.52 21.29
C ARG A 38 -8.04 1.40 20.41
N THR A 39 -7.63 2.54 20.95
CA THR A 39 -6.66 3.42 20.32
C THR A 39 -5.34 2.67 20.10
N PRO A 40 -4.73 2.78 18.92
CA PRO A 40 -3.43 2.16 18.68
C PRO A 40 -2.37 2.67 19.67
N PRO A 41 -1.48 1.79 20.16
CA PRO A 41 -0.34 2.25 20.95
C PRO A 41 0.49 3.29 20.20
N PRO A 42 1.19 4.20 20.92
CA PRO A 42 1.96 5.26 20.26
C PRO A 42 2.96 4.77 19.22
N GLN A 43 3.66 3.66 19.48
CA GLN A 43 4.62 3.13 18.52
C GLN A 43 3.95 2.58 17.25
N ILE A 44 2.73 2.05 17.38
CA ILE A 44 1.96 1.56 16.24
C ILE A 44 1.46 2.75 15.41
N ALA A 45 0.92 3.77 16.07
CA ALA A 45 0.48 4.99 15.38
C ALA A 45 1.64 5.64 14.63
N LYS A 46 2.82 5.68 15.27
CA LYS A 46 4.01 6.23 14.63
C LYS A 46 4.39 5.43 13.38
N ASP A 47 4.37 4.10 13.46
CA ASP A 47 4.72 3.27 12.31
C ASP A 47 3.71 3.42 11.17
N MET A 48 2.42 3.57 11.49
CA MET A 48 1.40 3.84 10.46
C MET A 48 1.68 5.16 9.75
N LEU A 49 2.10 6.19 10.46
CA LEU A 49 2.46 7.47 9.85
C LEU A 49 3.74 7.35 9.03
N ASP A 50 4.69 6.53 9.46
CA ASP A 50 5.91 6.26 8.68
C ASP A 50 5.56 5.54 7.37
N LEU A 51 4.65 4.57 7.41
CA LEU A 51 4.15 3.89 6.21
C LEU A 51 3.47 4.88 5.27
N LYS A 52 2.68 5.82 5.82
CA LYS A 52 2.02 6.85 5.03
C LYS A 52 3.03 7.73 4.30
N ARG A 53 4.11 8.09 4.98
CA ARG A 53 5.19 8.88 4.35
C ARG A 53 5.83 8.10 3.20
N LYS A 54 6.07 6.80 3.37
CA LYS A 54 6.62 5.97 2.31
C LYS A 54 5.65 5.87 1.13
N PHE A 55 4.37 5.70 1.43
CA PHE A 55 3.32 5.64 0.41
C PHE A 55 3.30 6.94 -0.41
N ASP A 56 3.28 8.07 0.26
CA ASP A 56 3.24 9.38 -0.41
C ASP A 56 4.50 9.62 -1.24
N ALA A 57 5.66 9.17 -0.76
CA ALA A 57 6.91 9.27 -1.51
C ALA A 57 6.88 8.43 -2.78
N ASP A 58 6.31 7.22 -2.69
CA ASP A 58 6.14 6.34 -3.86
C ASP A 58 5.20 6.98 -4.89
N VAL A 59 4.09 7.58 -4.43
CA VAL A 59 3.15 8.28 -5.31
C VAL A 59 3.87 9.44 -6.02
N GLN A 60 4.60 10.25 -5.26
CA GLN A 60 5.29 11.43 -5.81
C GLN A 60 6.31 11.00 -6.86
N ARG A 61 7.00 9.90 -6.64
CA ARG A 61 7.97 9.38 -7.59
C ARG A 61 7.31 9.02 -8.92
N LEU A 62 6.14 8.37 -8.89
CA LEU A 62 5.40 8.04 -10.11
C LEU A 62 4.88 9.30 -10.81
N VAL A 63 4.41 10.28 -10.05
CA VAL A 63 3.95 11.54 -10.62
C VAL A 63 5.10 12.26 -11.36
N GLU A 64 6.26 12.29 -10.74
CA GLU A 64 7.43 12.98 -11.30
C GLU A 64 8.06 12.26 -12.48
N ASN A 65 8.04 10.92 -12.49
CA ASN A 65 8.62 10.14 -13.58
C ASN A 65 7.93 10.39 -14.92
N GLY A 66 6.63 10.66 -14.90
CA GLY A 66 5.90 11.00 -16.13
C GLY A 66 5.66 9.85 -17.07
N ASP A 67 5.85 8.61 -16.67
CA ASP A 67 5.59 7.44 -17.50
C ASP A 67 4.12 7.36 -17.88
N GLU A 68 3.84 7.10 -19.16
CA GLU A 68 2.46 6.96 -19.64
C GLU A 68 1.84 5.63 -19.19
N VAL A 69 2.65 4.59 -19.12
CA VAL A 69 2.23 3.25 -18.69
C VAL A 69 3.03 2.86 -17.45
N VAL A 70 2.33 2.48 -16.40
CA VAL A 70 2.93 2.01 -15.15
C VAL A 70 2.57 0.55 -14.97
N GLU A 71 3.58 -0.30 -14.81
CA GLU A 71 3.37 -1.72 -14.57
C GLU A 71 3.32 -1.99 -13.07
N VAL A 72 2.30 -2.74 -12.65
CA VAL A 72 2.06 -3.07 -11.24
C VAL A 72 2.00 -4.59 -11.05
N PRO A 73 2.36 -5.09 -9.86
CA PRO A 73 2.28 -6.51 -9.59
C PRO A 73 0.83 -6.97 -9.44
N ARG A 74 0.54 -8.17 -9.91
CA ARG A 74 -0.74 -8.81 -9.67
C ARG A 74 -0.76 -9.46 -8.28
N ARG A 75 0.35 -10.12 -7.92
CA ARG A 75 0.48 -10.89 -6.68
C ARG A 75 1.65 -10.36 -5.86
N ASP A 76 1.62 -10.61 -4.56
CA ASP A 76 2.69 -10.15 -3.67
C ASP A 76 4.06 -10.67 -4.08
N ARG A 77 4.13 -11.90 -4.59
CA ARG A 77 5.40 -12.49 -5.05
C ARG A 77 5.99 -11.78 -6.28
N ASP A 78 5.20 -10.98 -6.97
CA ASP A 78 5.64 -10.23 -8.14
C ASP A 78 6.16 -8.83 -7.78
N CYS A 79 6.15 -8.47 -6.50
CA CYS A 79 6.63 -7.19 -6.04
C CYS A 79 8.15 -7.07 -6.20
N THR A 80 8.61 -5.85 -6.52
CA THR A 80 10.04 -5.54 -6.65
C THR A 80 10.33 -4.21 -5.98
N GLY A 81 11.59 -3.99 -5.62
CA GLY A 81 12.05 -2.71 -5.07
C GLY A 81 11.34 -2.36 -3.76
N SER A 82 10.76 -1.16 -3.70
CA SER A 82 10.10 -0.63 -2.51
C SER A 82 8.65 -1.02 -2.38
N GLU A 83 8.12 -1.84 -3.28
CA GLU A 83 6.73 -2.28 -3.24
C GLU A 83 6.49 -3.14 -2.01
N GLN A 84 5.62 -2.69 -1.10
CA GLN A 84 5.36 -3.38 0.15
C GLN A 84 4.46 -4.60 -0.04
N SER A 85 3.49 -4.48 -0.94
CA SER A 85 2.58 -5.56 -1.34
C SER A 85 2.01 -5.21 -2.71
N ALA A 86 1.37 -6.18 -3.36
CA ALA A 86 0.73 -5.92 -4.66
C ALA A 86 -0.36 -4.86 -4.54
N ALA A 87 -1.18 -4.95 -3.49
CA ALA A 87 -2.25 -3.97 -3.28
C ALA A 87 -1.70 -2.58 -2.95
N TRP A 88 -0.60 -2.50 -2.20
CA TRP A 88 0.11 -1.23 -1.96
C TRP A 88 0.54 -0.60 -3.29
N ALA A 89 1.24 -1.39 -4.13
CA ALA A 89 1.74 -0.89 -5.41
C ALA A 89 0.61 -0.40 -6.32
N ARG A 90 -0.50 -1.13 -6.36
CA ARG A 90 -1.67 -0.71 -7.14
C ARG A 90 -2.33 0.55 -6.56
N ALA A 91 -2.38 0.67 -5.23
CA ALA A 91 -2.92 1.87 -4.57
C ALA A 91 -2.05 3.10 -4.86
N VAL A 92 -0.73 2.93 -4.83
CA VAL A 92 0.23 4.00 -5.19
C VAL A 92 -0.02 4.44 -6.64
N ALA A 93 -0.10 3.49 -7.56
CA ALA A 93 -0.31 3.79 -8.98
C ALA A 93 -1.68 4.46 -9.22
N GLN A 94 -2.72 4.02 -8.51
CA GLN A 94 -4.04 4.63 -8.63
C GLN A 94 -4.03 6.07 -8.15
N ARG A 95 -3.35 6.36 -7.05
CA ARG A 95 -3.24 7.73 -6.55
C ARG A 95 -2.49 8.63 -7.53
N ALA A 96 -1.41 8.12 -8.12
CA ALA A 96 -0.66 8.87 -9.14
C ALA A 96 -1.53 9.11 -10.39
N LYS A 97 -2.30 8.11 -10.81
CA LYS A 97 -3.22 8.21 -11.93
C LYS A 97 -4.24 9.33 -11.73
N GLU A 98 -4.75 9.47 -10.51
CA GLU A 98 -5.70 10.55 -10.18
C GLU A 98 -5.08 11.94 -10.31
N GLN A 99 -3.77 12.04 -10.14
CA GLN A 99 -3.07 13.33 -10.18
C GLN A 99 -2.67 13.76 -11.59
N ARG A 100 -2.25 12.82 -12.45
CA ARG A 100 -1.72 13.23 -13.76
C ARG A 100 -2.18 12.36 -14.93
N GLY A 101 -2.98 11.36 -14.67
CA GLY A 101 -3.40 10.42 -15.72
C GLY A 101 -2.25 9.53 -16.17
N LEU A 102 -2.47 8.24 -16.16
CA LEU A 102 -1.56 7.22 -16.67
C LEU A 102 -2.38 5.97 -16.95
N THR A 103 -1.80 5.02 -17.67
CA THR A 103 -2.40 3.70 -17.86
C THR A 103 -1.71 2.72 -16.93
N MET A 104 -2.50 1.91 -16.24
CA MET A 104 -1.98 0.91 -15.32
C MET A 104 -2.14 -0.48 -15.93
N GLU A 105 -1.07 -1.25 -15.99
CA GLU A 105 -1.09 -2.60 -16.51
C GLU A 105 -0.43 -3.56 -15.54
N PHE A 106 -0.84 -4.81 -15.56
CA PHE A 106 -0.14 -5.82 -14.76
C PHE A 106 1.19 -6.16 -15.42
N ARG A 107 2.21 -6.30 -14.58
CA ARG A 107 3.57 -6.65 -15.02
C ARG A 107 3.62 -7.98 -15.76
N ASP A 108 2.79 -8.93 -15.33
CA ASP A 108 2.74 -10.27 -15.91
C ASP A 108 1.96 -10.33 -17.25
N ALA A 109 1.25 -9.27 -17.61
CA ALA A 109 0.52 -9.23 -18.89
C ALA A 109 1.47 -9.39 -20.08
N LYS A 110 2.66 -8.78 -20.01
CA LYS A 110 3.67 -8.90 -21.06
C LYS A 110 4.20 -10.32 -21.20
N GLY A 111 4.36 -11.03 -20.07
CA GLY A 111 4.77 -12.42 -20.05
C GLY A 111 3.74 -13.33 -20.69
N ALA A 112 2.46 -13.07 -20.42
CA ALA A 112 1.35 -13.83 -20.98
C ALA A 112 1.26 -13.68 -22.51
N GLU A 113 1.51 -12.49 -23.01
CA GLU A 113 1.45 -12.21 -24.46
C GLU A 113 2.55 -12.92 -25.26
N LYS A 114 3.64 -13.26 -24.61
CA LYS A 114 4.77 -13.92 -25.26
C LYS A 114 4.59 -15.43 -25.40
N GLN A 115 3.59 -15.97 -24.79
CA GLN A 115 3.27 -17.38 -24.83
C GLN A 115 2.23 -17.66 -25.93
#